data_81303c3ed711020b57980b874e2ec387
#
_entry.id   81303c3ed711020b57980b874e2ec387
#
_cell.length_a   1.000
_cell.length_b   1.000
_cell.length_c   1.000
_cell.angle_alpha   90.00
_cell.angle_beta   90.00
_cell.angle_gamma   90.00
#
_symmetry.space_group_name_H-M   'P 1'
#
loop_
_entity.id
_entity.type
_entity.pdbx_description
1 polymer ?
#
loop_
_entity_poly.entity_id
_entity_poly.type
_entity_poly.pdbx_seq_one_letter_code
_entity_poly.pdbx_strand_id
1 'polypeptide(L)'
;FINGKYLLYSGSHLNYLGLAELEVEEDKIISLKNQLIPLEIPEKDFDTPLAKYIQEKTLKIEEEMSIVIGYIPEDWIPDKYQSTALSRWIANALKTEYERIYHPDMAIINNGGLRKTIPAGPVTLRDSNELLPFNNTVVVFSCYGKDLLSFFSLNELHSKEKPFDICEYTHLDSIEPDKVYRVISHDYIAGQWDKYLGFKPFDVYDTGEPFLDAIIRQIQIQYSPNKEEDWD
;
A
#
# COMPACT_ATOMS: atom_id res chain seq x y z
N PHE A 1 -14.08 -26.62 3.37
CA PHE A 1 -15.03 -27.00 4.42
C PHE A 1 -14.48 -26.55 5.77
N ILE A 2 -15.12 -25.59 6.41
CA ILE A 2 -14.62 -25.00 7.66
C ILE A 2 -15.77 -25.02 8.68
N ASN A 3 -15.52 -25.60 9.86
CA ASN A 3 -16.49 -25.69 10.98
C ASN A 3 -17.87 -26.20 10.54
N GLY A 4 -17.91 -27.26 9.72
CA GLY A 4 -19.17 -27.85 9.25
C GLY A 4 -19.90 -27.05 8.16
N LYS A 5 -19.26 -26.01 7.58
CA LYS A 5 -19.83 -25.17 6.53
C LYS A 5 -18.98 -25.21 5.27
N TYR A 6 -19.64 -25.17 4.11
CA TYR A 6 -18.96 -25.00 2.83
C TYR A 6 -18.60 -23.54 2.65
N LEU A 7 -17.33 -23.26 2.30
CA LEU A 7 -16.87 -21.98 1.85
C LEU A 7 -16.52 -22.09 0.37
N LEU A 8 -17.22 -21.37 -0.47
CA LEU A 8 -16.99 -21.30 -1.91
C LEU A 8 -16.48 -19.92 -2.26
N TYR A 9 -15.47 -19.86 -3.13
CA TYR A 9 -14.83 -18.63 -3.55
C TYR A 9 -14.52 -18.70 -5.04
N SER A 10 -14.97 -17.71 -5.82
CA SER A 10 -14.80 -17.64 -7.28
C SER A 10 -13.61 -16.79 -7.74
N GLY A 11 -12.71 -16.40 -6.82
CA GLY A 11 -11.60 -15.53 -7.13
C GLY A 11 -11.97 -14.04 -7.08
N SER A 12 -11.18 -13.21 -7.75
CA SER A 12 -11.33 -11.75 -7.79
C SER A 12 -11.37 -11.25 -9.24
N HIS A 13 -11.72 -9.97 -9.41
CA HIS A 13 -11.67 -9.27 -10.71
C HIS A 13 -12.58 -9.89 -11.80
N LEU A 14 -13.64 -10.59 -11.42
CA LEU A 14 -14.56 -11.25 -12.34
C LEU A 14 -13.89 -12.27 -13.29
N ASN A 15 -12.77 -12.87 -12.88
CA ASN A 15 -12.07 -13.85 -13.71
C ASN A 15 -12.84 -15.17 -13.85
N TYR A 16 -13.66 -15.51 -12.86
CA TYR A 16 -14.41 -16.75 -12.82
C TYR A 16 -15.84 -16.57 -12.32
N LEU A 17 -16.77 -17.34 -12.87
CA LEU A 17 -18.08 -17.59 -12.29
C LEU A 17 -18.02 -18.90 -11.50
N GLY A 18 -18.41 -18.86 -10.23
CA GLY A 18 -18.58 -20.06 -9.41
C GLY A 18 -19.97 -20.67 -9.65
N LEU A 19 -20.03 -21.92 -10.12
CA LEU A 19 -21.26 -22.69 -10.21
C LEU A 19 -21.25 -23.77 -9.13
N ALA A 20 -22.24 -23.73 -8.23
CA ALA A 20 -22.43 -24.74 -7.19
C ALA A 20 -23.76 -25.48 -7.40
N GLU A 21 -23.68 -26.79 -7.56
CA GLU A 21 -24.83 -27.69 -7.59
C GLU A 21 -24.96 -28.39 -6.24
N LEU A 22 -26.13 -28.30 -5.62
CA LEU A 22 -26.41 -28.84 -4.30
C LEU A 22 -27.50 -29.92 -4.42
N GLU A 23 -27.26 -31.04 -3.78
CA GLU A 23 -28.27 -32.06 -3.54
C GLU A 23 -28.64 -32.02 -2.05
N VAL A 24 -29.95 -31.86 -1.76
CA VAL A 24 -30.46 -31.67 -0.41
C VAL A 24 -31.47 -32.73 -0.09
N GLU A 25 -31.30 -33.44 1.02
CA GLU A 25 -32.23 -34.42 1.56
C GLU A 25 -32.43 -34.15 3.06
N GLU A 26 -33.68 -34.13 3.50
CA GLU A 26 -34.05 -33.85 4.92
C GLU A 26 -33.33 -32.62 5.51
N ASP A 27 -33.32 -31.49 4.81
CA ASP A 27 -32.66 -30.22 5.15
C ASP A 27 -31.12 -30.32 5.33
N LYS A 28 -30.51 -31.39 4.80
CA LYS A 28 -29.05 -31.58 4.81
C LYS A 28 -28.51 -31.63 3.40
N ILE A 29 -27.39 -30.98 3.19
CA ILE A 29 -26.64 -31.09 1.93
C ILE A 29 -25.95 -32.45 1.91
N ILE A 30 -26.41 -33.34 1.00
CA ILE A 30 -25.82 -34.67 0.83
C ILE A 30 -24.78 -34.72 -0.29
N SER A 31 -24.83 -33.76 -1.20
CA SER A 31 -23.83 -33.62 -2.27
C SER A 31 -23.63 -32.15 -2.60
N LEU A 32 -22.37 -31.77 -2.88
CA LEU A 32 -21.99 -30.46 -3.39
C LEU A 32 -20.96 -30.64 -4.51
N LYS A 33 -21.29 -30.15 -5.71
CA LYS A 33 -20.35 -30.03 -6.81
C LYS A 33 -20.07 -28.54 -7.02
N ASN A 34 -18.79 -28.18 -7.14
CA ASN A 34 -18.37 -26.82 -7.43
C ASN A 34 -17.51 -26.80 -8.69
N GLN A 35 -17.81 -25.86 -9.57
CA GLN A 35 -17.05 -25.61 -10.80
C GLN A 35 -16.74 -24.12 -10.92
N LEU A 36 -15.51 -23.80 -11.31
CA LEU A 36 -15.13 -22.44 -11.71
C LEU A 36 -15.16 -22.36 -13.23
N ILE A 37 -15.97 -21.45 -13.75
CA ILE A 37 -16.12 -21.20 -15.18
C ILE A 37 -15.34 -19.91 -15.49
N PRO A 38 -14.29 -19.93 -16.31
CA PRO A 38 -13.58 -18.73 -16.73
C PRO A 38 -14.54 -17.77 -17.46
N LEU A 39 -14.48 -16.47 -17.12
CA LEU A 39 -15.25 -15.43 -17.77
C LEU A 39 -14.40 -14.78 -18.88
N GLU A 40 -14.14 -15.55 -19.93
CA GLU A 40 -13.49 -15.06 -21.14
C GLU A 40 -14.56 -14.74 -22.18
N ILE A 41 -14.72 -13.45 -22.50
CA ILE A 41 -15.67 -12.99 -23.54
C ILE A 41 -14.84 -12.72 -24.80
N PRO A 42 -15.08 -13.42 -25.91
CA PRO A 42 -14.43 -13.10 -27.18
C PRO A 42 -14.75 -11.67 -27.62
N GLU A 43 -13.78 -10.96 -28.19
CA GLU A 43 -13.91 -9.56 -28.60
C GLU A 43 -15.13 -9.32 -29.53
N LYS A 44 -15.46 -10.30 -30.37
CA LYS A 44 -16.64 -10.26 -31.26
C LYS A 44 -17.99 -10.18 -30.51
N ASP A 45 -18.02 -10.57 -29.23
CA ASP A 45 -19.21 -10.59 -28.38
C ASP A 45 -19.26 -9.37 -27.44
N PHE A 46 -18.33 -8.42 -27.58
CA PHE A 46 -18.35 -7.19 -26.81
C PHE A 46 -19.51 -6.30 -27.22
N ASP A 47 -20.13 -5.65 -26.22
CA ASP A 47 -21.02 -4.53 -26.45
C ASP A 47 -20.21 -3.40 -27.09
N THR A 48 -20.33 -3.23 -28.43
CA THR A 48 -19.51 -2.31 -29.22
C THR A 48 -19.59 -0.85 -28.74
N PRO A 49 -20.78 -0.29 -28.41
CA PRO A 49 -20.89 1.04 -27.84
C PRO A 49 -20.16 1.20 -26.52
N LEU A 50 -20.29 0.23 -25.61
CA LEU A 50 -19.62 0.22 -24.32
C LEU A 50 -18.11 0.06 -24.49
N ALA A 51 -17.65 -0.85 -25.33
CA ALA A 51 -16.24 -1.07 -25.61
C ALA A 51 -15.58 0.21 -26.16
N LYS A 52 -16.24 0.90 -27.10
CA LYS A 52 -15.76 2.17 -27.63
C LYS A 52 -15.70 3.26 -26.55
N TYR A 53 -16.72 3.39 -25.73
CA TYR A 53 -16.71 4.34 -24.60
C TYR A 53 -15.57 4.07 -23.63
N ILE A 54 -15.35 2.81 -23.26
CA ILE A 54 -14.22 2.40 -22.39
C ILE A 54 -12.91 2.76 -23.05
N GLN A 55 -12.71 2.42 -24.34
CA GLN A 55 -11.50 2.72 -25.09
C GLN A 55 -11.18 4.23 -25.11
N GLU A 56 -12.19 5.06 -25.40
CA GLU A 56 -12.01 6.54 -25.42
C GLU A 56 -11.61 7.08 -24.04
N LYS A 57 -12.13 6.52 -22.95
CA LYS A 57 -11.73 6.92 -21.57
C LYS A 57 -10.35 6.41 -21.21
N THR A 58 -10.05 5.15 -21.58
CA THR A 58 -8.76 4.53 -21.32
C THR A 58 -7.62 5.28 -21.99
N LEU A 59 -7.79 5.72 -23.25
CA LEU A 59 -6.74 6.46 -23.97
C LEU A 59 -6.29 7.73 -23.23
N LYS A 60 -7.23 8.50 -22.67
CA LYS A 60 -6.89 9.71 -21.90
C LYS A 60 -6.13 9.37 -20.61
N ILE A 61 -6.57 8.30 -19.91
CA ILE A 61 -5.91 7.85 -18.69
C ILE A 61 -4.50 7.32 -19.03
N GLU A 62 -4.34 6.60 -20.14
CA GLU A 62 -3.05 6.09 -20.59
C GLU A 62 -2.04 7.19 -20.87
N GLU A 63 -2.45 8.28 -21.55
CA GLU A 63 -1.59 9.43 -21.78
C GLU A 63 -1.07 10.04 -20.47
N GLU A 64 -1.93 10.23 -19.49
CA GLU A 64 -1.57 10.78 -18.18
C GLU A 64 -0.72 9.80 -17.37
N MET A 65 -1.14 8.54 -17.30
CA MET A 65 -0.47 7.51 -16.49
C MET A 65 0.89 7.08 -17.05
N SER A 66 1.18 7.33 -18.32
CA SER A 66 2.47 7.03 -18.94
C SER A 66 3.55 8.11 -18.72
N ILE A 67 3.20 9.23 -18.09
CA ILE A 67 4.17 10.29 -17.78
C ILE A 67 5.26 9.74 -16.87
N VAL A 68 6.52 9.83 -17.32
CA VAL A 68 7.70 9.48 -16.52
C VAL A 68 7.96 10.59 -15.50
N ILE A 69 8.03 10.23 -14.22
CA ILE A 69 8.23 11.16 -13.11
C ILE A 69 9.62 11.07 -12.48
N GLY A 70 10.40 10.06 -12.83
CA GLY A 70 11.76 9.86 -12.34
C GLY A 70 12.42 8.62 -12.92
N TYR A 71 13.71 8.41 -12.58
CA TYR A 71 14.49 7.23 -12.96
C TYR A 71 15.18 6.65 -11.73
N ILE A 72 14.83 5.43 -11.34
CA ILE A 72 15.43 4.77 -10.19
C ILE A 72 16.61 3.88 -10.60
N PRO A 73 17.71 3.84 -9.82
CA PRO A 73 18.92 3.12 -10.18
C PRO A 73 18.85 1.62 -9.90
N GLU A 74 17.92 1.18 -9.08
CA GLU A 74 17.78 -0.21 -8.65
C GLU A 74 16.32 -0.61 -8.54
N ASP A 75 16.04 -1.92 -8.55
CA ASP A 75 14.69 -2.43 -8.42
C ASP A 75 14.07 -2.07 -7.07
N TRP A 76 12.87 -1.54 -7.07
CA TRP A 76 12.05 -1.29 -5.90
C TRP A 76 11.14 -2.50 -5.64
N ILE A 77 11.53 -3.32 -4.68
CA ILE A 77 10.83 -4.56 -4.34
C ILE A 77 10.15 -4.41 -2.98
N PRO A 78 8.81 -4.43 -2.90
CA PRO A 78 8.10 -4.41 -1.63
C PRO A 78 8.13 -5.79 -0.94
N ASP A 79 8.21 -5.77 0.37
CA ASP A 79 7.94 -6.94 1.21
C ASP A 79 7.17 -6.49 2.46
N LYS A 80 6.01 -7.08 2.70
CA LYS A 80 5.16 -6.69 3.83
C LYS A 80 5.66 -7.20 5.19
N TYR A 81 6.60 -8.14 5.18
CA TYR A 81 7.11 -8.79 6.40
C TYR A 81 8.56 -8.43 6.72
N GLN A 82 9.25 -7.72 5.84
CA GLN A 82 10.64 -7.36 6.00
C GLN A 82 10.88 -5.91 5.55
N SER A 83 11.88 -5.27 6.17
CA SER A 83 12.40 -3.98 5.71
C SER A 83 13.10 -4.16 4.36
N THR A 84 12.79 -3.28 3.42
CA THR A 84 13.38 -3.26 2.07
C THR A 84 14.02 -1.90 1.79
N ALA A 85 14.84 -1.80 0.73
CA ALA A 85 15.36 -0.51 0.28
C ALA A 85 14.20 0.46 -0.04
N LEU A 86 13.16 -0.06 -0.72
CA LEU A 86 11.96 0.70 -1.04
C LEU A 86 11.23 1.21 0.21
N SER A 87 10.92 0.35 1.18
CA SER A 87 10.17 0.79 2.38
C SER A 87 10.93 1.84 3.19
N ARG A 88 12.24 1.67 3.33
CA ARG A 88 13.11 2.68 3.97
C ARG A 88 13.12 3.99 3.20
N TRP A 89 13.21 3.92 1.87
CA TRP A 89 13.17 5.12 1.03
C TRP A 89 11.85 5.87 1.20
N ILE A 90 10.70 5.17 1.14
CA ILE A 90 9.36 5.77 1.31
C ILE A 90 9.23 6.45 2.69
N ALA A 91 9.67 5.81 3.77
CA ALA A 91 9.61 6.40 5.12
C ALA A 91 10.48 7.67 5.20
N ASN A 92 11.69 7.65 4.65
CA ASN A 92 12.57 8.82 4.60
C ASN A 92 12.01 9.92 3.70
N ALA A 93 11.44 9.57 2.54
CA ALA A 93 10.81 10.50 1.62
C ALA A 93 9.66 11.25 2.29
N LEU A 94 8.78 10.53 2.99
CA LEU A 94 7.68 11.13 3.74
C LEU A 94 8.20 12.11 4.82
N LYS A 95 9.20 11.71 5.61
CA LYS A 95 9.81 12.59 6.61
C LYS A 95 10.39 13.85 5.98
N THR A 96 11.18 13.68 4.92
CA THR A 96 11.87 14.77 4.22
C THR A 96 10.89 15.77 3.61
N GLU A 97 9.81 15.30 3.00
CA GLU A 97 8.78 16.16 2.40
C GLU A 97 8.20 17.17 3.40
N TYR A 98 7.99 16.73 4.64
CA TYR A 98 7.33 17.54 5.65
C TYR A 98 8.26 18.07 6.74
N GLU A 99 9.57 17.89 6.61
CA GLU A 99 10.56 18.33 7.61
C GLU A 99 10.41 19.80 7.97
N ARG A 100 10.21 20.68 6.98
CA ARG A 100 10.12 22.13 7.16
C ARG A 100 8.77 22.61 7.69
N ILE A 101 7.71 21.79 7.54
CA ILE A 101 6.34 22.20 7.87
C ILE A 101 5.97 21.71 9.26
N TYR A 102 6.20 20.42 9.52
CA TYR A 102 5.75 19.76 10.74
C TYR A 102 6.89 19.35 11.68
N HIS A 103 8.16 19.43 11.23
CA HIS A 103 9.35 19.04 12.00
C HIS A 103 9.18 17.66 12.66
N PRO A 104 8.86 16.59 11.90
CA PRO A 104 8.66 15.27 12.48
C PRO A 104 10.00 14.69 12.97
N ASP A 105 10.01 14.15 14.18
CA ASP A 105 11.14 13.39 14.70
C ASP A 105 11.29 12.08 13.92
N MET A 106 10.17 11.44 13.56
CA MET A 106 10.14 10.11 12.94
C MET A 106 9.02 10.03 11.89
N ALA A 107 9.22 9.19 10.86
CA ALA A 107 8.15 8.71 9.98
C ALA A 107 7.87 7.23 10.27
N ILE A 108 6.61 6.82 10.16
CA ILE A 108 6.15 5.41 10.26
C ILE A 108 5.21 5.13 9.10
N ILE A 109 5.46 4.06 8.35
CA ILE A 109 4.59 3.55 7.29
C ILE A 109 4.39 2.04 7.45
N ASN A 110 3.28 1.47 6.98
CA ASN A 110 3.13 0.02 6.94
C ASN A 110 3.59 -0.56 5.61
N ASN A 111 4.41 -1.59 5.65
CA ASN A 111 4.97 -2.22 4.45
C ASN A 111 3.89 -2.88 3.59
N GLY A 112 2.80 -3.37 4.19
CA GLY A 112 1.65 -3.93 3.47
C GLY A 112 0.92 -2.94 2.57
N GLY A 113 1.18 -1.64 2.72
CA GLY A 113 0.70 -0.57 1.84
C GLY A 113 1.40 -0.52 0.48
N LEU A 114 2.61 -1.08 0.37
CA LEU A 114 3.43 -1.10 -0.85
C LEU A 114 3.07 -2.34 -1.70
N ARG A 115 2.56 -2.15 -2.92
CA ARG A 115 1.84 -3.20 -3.65
C ARG A 115 2.48 -3.66 -4.95
N LYS A 116 3.46 -2.91 -5.48
CA LYS A 116 4.06 -3.19 -6.80
C LYS A 116 5.58 -3.17 -6.74
N THR A 117 6.21 -4.12 -7.43
CA THR A 117 7.64 -4.06 -7.78
C THR A 117 7.81 -3.12 -8.98
N ILE A 118 8.75 -2.18 -8.88
CA ILE A 118 9.14 -1.30 -9.97
C ILE A 118 10.59 -1.64 -10.34
N PRO A 119 10.86 -2.07 -11.58
CA PRO A 119 12.24 -2.36 -12.02
C PRO A 119 13.06 -1.07 -12.12
N ALA A 120 14.37 -1.20 -12.06
CA ALA A 120 15.31 -0.11 -12.32
C ALA A 120 15.02 0.55 -13.69
N GLY A 121 15.09 1.88 -13.73
CA GLY A 121 14.77 2.65 -14.93
C GLY A 121 13.65 3.65 -14.70
N PRO A 122 12.87 4.00 -15.74
CA PRO A 122 11.83 5.01 -15.67
C PRO A 122 10.69 4.58 -14.74
N VAL A 123 10.27 5.51 -13.89
CA VAL A 123 9.08 5.40 -13.04
C VAL A 123 7.99 6.29 -13.60
N THR A 124 6.82 5.74 -13.86
CA THR A 124 5.66 6.47 -14.38
C THR A 124 4.66 6.83 -13.28
N LEU A 125 3.72 7.71 -13.57
CA LEU A 125 2.58 7.97 -12.68
C LEU A 125 1.78 6.70 -12.41
N ARG A 126 1.64 5.81 -13.41
CA ARG A 126 1.02 4.49 -13.23
C ARG A 126 1.74 3.65 -12.19
N ASP A 127 3.08 3.58 -12.28
CA ASP A 127 3.88 2.80 -11.33
C ASP A 127 3.66 3.27 -9.90
N SER A 128 3.60 4.58 -9.68
CA SER A 128 3.35 5.17 -8.36
C SER A 128 1.94 4.88 -7.85
N ASN A 129 0.92 4.96 -8.71
CA ASN A 129 -0.46 4.62 -8.35
C ASN A 129 -0.64 3.13 -8.03
N GLU A 130 0.07 2.25 -8.75
CA GLU A 130 0.01 0.80 -8.49
C GLU A 130 0.88 0.40 -7.28
N LEU A 131 1.95 1.16 -6.99
CA LEU A 131 2.76 1.00 -5.79
C LEU A 131 1.97 1.37 -4.53
N LEU A 132 1.28 2.50 -4.55
CA LEU A 132 0.51 3.06 -3.43
C LEU A 132 -0.98 3.24 -3.83
N PRO A 133 -1.74 2.14 -4.01
CA PRO A 133 -3.09 2.21 -4.61
C PRO A 133 -4.18 2.68 -3.63
N PHE A 134 -3.81 3.11 -2.44
CA PHE A 134 -4.75 3.53 -1.40
C PHE A 134 -4.82 5.07 -1.34
N ASN A 135 -6.03 5.59 -1.17
CA ASN A 135 -6.27 7.03 -1.01
C ASN A 135 -6.00 7.49 0.43
N ASN A 136 -4.83 7.12 0.95
CA ASN A 136 -4.43 7.54 2.28
C ASN A 136 -4.04 9.02 2.30
N THR A 137 -4.35 9.72 3.38
CA THR A 137 -3.90 11.09 3.65
C THR A 137 -2.71 11.10 4.61
N VAL A 138 -1.87 12.11 4.52
CA VAL A 138 -0.75 12.31 5.44
C VAL A 138 -1.28 12.80 6.79
N VAL A 139 -0.83 12.15 7.85
CA VAL A 139 -1.22 12.46 9.24
C VAL A 139 0.03 12.71 10.09
N VAL A 140 -0.06 13.72 10.94
CA VAL A 140 0.94 14.02 11.98
C VAL A 140 0.31 13.78 13.33
N PHE A 141 1.04 13.12 14.23
CA PHE A 141 0.58 12.89 15.60
C PHE A 141 1.73 12.94 16.60
N SER A 142 1.38 13.05 17.88
CA SER A 142 2.32 13.02 18.99
C SER A 142 2.23 11.71 19.78
N CYS A 143 3.35 11.29 20.37
CA CYS A 143 3.43 10.17 21.30
C CYS A 143 4.58 10.38 22.30
N TYR A 144 4.59 9.66 23.40
CA TYR A 144 5.74 9.64 24.31
C TYR A 144 6.80 8.64 23.83
N GLY A 145 8.07 8.85 24.24
CA GLY A 145 9.15 7.93 23.89
C GLY A 145 8.91 6.50 24.38
N LYS A 146 8.29 6.32 25.55
CA LYS A 146 7.88 4.98 26.05
C LYS A 146 6.90 4.26 25.10
N ASP A 147 6.05 5.02 24.40
CA ASP A 147 5.12 4.48 23.42
C ASP A 147 5.87 3.99 22.19
N LEU A 148 6.89 4.73 21.73
CA LEU A 148 7.78 4.31 20.64
C LEU A 148 8.56 3.03 21.00
N LEU A 149 9.04 2.90 22.25
CA LEU A 149 9.69 1.66 22.71
C LEU A 149 8.73 0.45 22.66
N SER A 150 7.46 0.66 23.00
CA SER A 150 6.42 -0.36 22.89
C SER A 150 6.12 -0.70 21.43
N PHE A 151 6.05 0.31 20.57
CA PHE A 151 5.87 0.12 19.13
C PHE A 151 6.99 -0.72 18.51
N PHE A 152 8.26 -0.47 18.82
CA PHE A 152 9.36 -1.28 18.28
C PHE A 152 9.26 -2.74 18.70
N SER A 153 8.88 -3.00 19.95
CA SER A 153 8.67 -4.37 20.45
C SER A 153 7.52 -5.08 19.70
N LEU A 154 6.41 -4.37 19.46
CA LEU A 154 5.28 -4.88 18.68
C LEU A 154 5.66 -5.14 17.23
N ASN A 155 6.39 -4.22 16.60
CA ASN A 155 6.82 -4.35 15.22
C ASN A 155 7.80 -5.51 15.02
N GLU A 156 8.68 -5.75 15.98
CA GLU A 156 9.55 -6.93 16.02
C GLU A 156 8.74 -8.24 16.15
N LEU A 157 7.69 -8.24 16.96
CA LEU A 157 6.78 -9.38 17.05
C LEU A 157 6.09 -9.65 15.71
N HIS A 158 5.57 -8.62 15.05
CA HIS A 158 4.94 -8.71 13.73
C HIS A 158 5.88 -9.27 12.66
N SER A 159 7.18 -8.95 12.72
CA SER A 159 8.17 -9.51 11.79
C SER A 159 8.34 -11.03 11.93
N LYS A 160 8.03 -11.58 13.09
CA LYS A 160 8.16 -13.02 13.42
C LYS A 160 6.84 -13.78 13.25
N GLU A 161 5.71 -13.12 13.43
CA GLU A 161 4.37 -13.73 13.48
C GLU A 161 3.50 -13.29 12.31
N LYS A 162 3.55 -14.01 11.19
CA LYS A 162 2.60 -13.82 10.10
C LYS A 162 1.17 -14.16 10.58
N PRO A 163 0.11 -13.45 10.08
CA PRO A 163 0.06 -12.68 8.84
C PRO A 163 0.21 -11.15 9.00
N PHE A 164 0.65 -10.65 10.13
CA PHE A 164 0.78 -9.20 10.35
C PHE A 164 1.92 -8.62 9.51
N ASP A 165 1.63 -7.51 8.85
CA ASP A 165 2.64 -6.71 8.16
C ASP A 165 3.40 -5.83 9.15
N ILE A 166 4.69 -5.62 8.89
CA ILE A 166 5.51 -4.72 9.69
C ILE A 166 5.32 -3.26 9.28
N CYS A 167 5.75 -2.36 10.17
CA CYS A 167 5.97 -0.96 9.83
C CYS A 167 7.45 -0.71 9.55
N GLU A 168 7.72 0.08 8.52
CA GLU A 168 9.02 0.74 8.34
C GLU A 168 9.00 2.09 9.06
N TYR A 169 10.15 2.51 9.56
CA TYR A 169 10.28 3.78 10.28
C TYR A 169 11.67 4.38 10.10
N THR A 170 11.76 5.72 10.21
CA THR A 170 13.04 6.41 10.18
C THR A 170 13.74 6.30 11.54
N HIS A 171 15.08 6.21 11.51
CA HIS A 171 15.88 6.04 12.71
C HIS A 171 15.84 7.25 13.65
N LEU A 172 15.88 6.99 14.96
CA LEU A 172 16.13 7.97 16.02
C LEU A 172 17.39 7.56 16.77
N ASP A 173 18.31 8.51 16.97
CA ASP A 173 19.60 8.25 17.65
C ASP A 173 19.41 7.81 19.10
N SER A 174 18.43 8.39 19.80
CA SER A 174 18.07 8.05 21.16
C SER A 174 16.59 8.32 21.45
N ILE A 175 16.02 7.59 22.39
CA ILE A 175 14.64 7.76 22.81
C ILE A 175 14.59 7.96 24.32
N GLU A 176 14.09 9.12 24.72
CA GLU A 176 13.82 9.45 26.13
C GLU A 176 12.37 9.09 26.44
N PRO A 177 12.08 8.20 27.40
CA PRO A 177 10.74 7.66 27.64
C PRO A 177 9.64 8.71 27.88
N ASP A 178 9.98 9.79 28.57
CA ASP A 178 9.01 10.83 28.95
C ASP A 178 8.98 12.03 27.98
N LYS A 179 9.87 12.05 26.98
CA LYS A 179 9.85 13.07 25.93
C LYS A 179 8.73 12.81 24.94
N VAL A 180 8.10 13.88 24.48
CA VAL A 180 7.12 13.84 23.39
C VAL A 180 7.83 13.88 22.05
N TYR A 181 7.46 12.98 21.17
CA TYR A 181 7.94 12.88 19.80
C TYR A 181 6.80 13.15 18.83
N ARG A 182 7.13 13.83 17.75
CA ARG A 182 6.21 14.09 16.64
C ARG A 182 6.47 13.07 15.52
N VAL A 183 5.44 12.34 15.16
CA VAL A 183 5.49 11.29 14.14
C VAL A 183 4.68 11.72 12.93
N ILE A 184 5.24 11.52 11.73
CA ILE A 184 4.50 11.63 10.47
C ILE A 184 4.18 10.24 9.93
N SER A 185 2.98 10.07 9.43
CA SER A 185 2.48 8.79 8.94
C SER A 185 1.32 9.03 7.97
N HIS A 186 0.45 8.06 7.82
CA HIS A 186 -0.80 8.21 7.07
C HIS A 186 -2.00 7.75 7.92
N ASP A 187 -3.20 8.17 7.50
CA ASP A 187 -4.47 7.99 8.19
C ASP A 187 -4.79 6.53 8.54
N TYR A 188 -4.44 5.58 7.67
CA TYR A 188 -4.68 4.17 7.94
C TYR A 188 -3.93 3.63 9.17
N ILE A 189 -2.66 4.01 9.36
CA ILE A 189 -1.91 3.64 10.57
C ILE A 189 -2.50 4.34 11.80
N ALA A 190 -2.76 5.64 11.69
CA ALA A 190 -3.33 6.42 12.79
C ALA A 190 -4.72 5.89 13.20
N GLY A 191 -5.54 5.47 12.23
CA GLY A 191 -6.87 4.88 12.46
C GLY A 191 -6.85 3.44 12.98
N GLN A 192 -5.77 2.69 12.69
CA GLN A 192 -5.56 1.30 13.13
C GLN A 192 -4.43 1.22 14.18
N TRP A 193 -4.35 2.23 15.05
CA TRP A 193 -3.27 2.40 16.01
C TRP A 193 -3.08 1.20 16.94
N ASP A 194 -4.16 0.54 17.34
CA ASP A 194 -4.13 -0.66 18.17
C ASP A 194 -3.39 -1.82 17.52
N LYS A 195 -3.53 -1.95 16.21
CA LYS A 195 -2.86 -2.98 15.42
C LYS A 195 -1.41 -2.63 15.09
N TYR A 196 -1.14 -1.38 14.66
CA TYR A 196 0.16 -1.02 14.10
C TYR A 196 1.08 -0.33 15.10
N LEU A 197 0.55 0.51 15.99
CA LEU A 197 1.35 1.31 16.92
C LEU A 197 1.44 0.65 18.30
N GLY A 198 0.38 -0.05 18.74
CA GLY A 198 0.28 -0.59 20.10
C GLY A 198 0.04 0.47 21.18
N PHE A 199 -0.17 1.71 20.78
CA PHE A 199 -0.53 2.84 21.64
C PHE A 199 -1.48 3.79 20.93
N LYS A 200 -2.28 4.53 21.68
CA LYS A 200 -3.16 5.55 21.11
C LYS A 200 -2.40 6.86 20.95
N PRO A 201 -2.24 7.38 19.72
CA PRO A 201 -1.59 8.67 19.49
C PRO A 201 -2.46 9.82 20.01
N PHE A 202 -1.84 10.99 20.29
CA PHE A 202 -2.52 12.20 20.65
C PHE A 202 -2.10 13.36 19.72
N ASP A 203 -2.82 14.49 19.78
CA ASP A 203 -2.63 15.64 18.87
C ASP A 203 -2.60 15.21 17.39
N VAL A 204 -3.53 14.32 17.02
CA VAL A 204 -3.60 13.77 15.66
C VAL A 204 -4.16 14.85 14.74
N TYR A 205 -3.38 15.18 13.72
CA TYR A 205 -3.72 16.12 12.67
C TYR A 205 -3.65 15.47 11.31
N ASP A 206 -4.79 15.33 10.65
CA ASP A 206 -4.86 14.92 9.25
C ASP A 206 -4.66 16.15 8.36
N THR A 207 -3.66 16.10 7.50
CA THR A 207 -3.33 17.22 6.61
C THR A 207 -4.32 17.37 5.46
N GLY A 208 -5.05 16.29 5.13
CA GLY A 208 -5.87 16.18 3.92
C GLY A 208 -5.07 16.01 2.64
N GLU A 209 -3.73 16.04 2.68
CA GLU A 209 -2.89 15.79 1.52
C GLU A 209 -2.78 14.29 1.22
N PRO A 210 -2.93 13.88 -0.07
CA PRO A 210 -2.71 12.49 -0.46
C PRO A 210 -1.27 12.05 -0.18
N PHE A 211 -1.12 10.92 0.49
CA PHE A 211 0.19 10.32 0.75
C PHE A 211 0.96 10.03 -0.54
N LEU A 212 0.25 9.57 -1.58
CA LEU A 212 0.82 9.33 -2.90
C LEU A 212 1.47 10.58 -3.49
N ASP A 213 0.82 11.74 -3.38
CA ASP A 213 1.33 13.00 -3.96
C ASP A 213 2.65 13.42 -3.30
N ALA A 214 2.78 13.22 -1.98
CA ALA A 214 4.02 13.47 -1.25
C ALA A 214 5.17 12.59 -1.79
N ILE A 215 4.89 11.33 -2.07
CA ILE A 215 5.89 10.39 -2.60
C ILE A 215 6.24 10.72 -4.06
N ILE A 216 5.27 11.08 -4.91
CA ILE A 216 5.51 11.53 -6.28
C ILE A 216 6.45 12.74 -6.29
N ARG A 217 6.19 13.75 -5.45
CA ARG A 217 7.08 14.94 -5.35
C ARG A 217 8.51 14.54 -4.99
N GLN A 218 8.69 13.60 -4.06
CA GLN A 218 10.02 13.13 -3.68
C GLN A 218 10.71 12.30 -4.76
N ILE A 219 9.97 11.51 -5.55
CA ILE A 219 10.52 10.85 -6.76
C ILE A 219 11.02 11.91 -7.73
N GLN A 220 10.22 12.92 -8.03
CA GLN A 220 10.60 14.00 -8.95
C GLN A 220 11.81 14.81 -8.46
N ILE A 221 11.94 15.02 -7.16
CA ILE A 221 13.09 15.77 -6.58
C ILE A 221 14.37 14.92 -6.61
N GLN A 222 14.29 13.66 -6.19
CA GLN A 222 15.47 12.82 -5.99
C GLN A 222 15.92 12.09 -7.27
N TYR A 223 14.96 11.78 -8.15
CA TYR A 223 15.15 10.95 -9.34
C TYR A 223 14.65 11.67 -10.62
N SER A 224 14.94 12.98 -10.71
CA SER A 224 14.49 13.82 -11.85
C SER A 224 14.77 13.17 -13.21
N PRO A 225 13.82 13.20 -14.15
CA PRO A 225 14.04 12.69 -15.51
C PRO A 225 15.16 13.41 -16.29
N ASN A 226 15.62 14.55 -15.83
CA ASN A 226 16.71 15.32 -16.45
C ASN A 226 18.12 14.92 -15.95
N LYS A 227 18.25 13.88 -15.12
CA LYS A 227 19.54 13.36 -14.63
C LYS A 227 20.08 12.19 -15.47
N GLU A 228 19.62 12.00 -16.72
CA GLU A 228 20.13 10.95 -17.62
C GLU A 228 21.64 11.05 -17.97
N GLU A 229 22.29 12.17 -17.64
CA GLU A 229 23.70 12.38 -18.00
C GLU A 229 24.72 11.71 -17.04
N ASP A 230 24.29 11.10 -15.95
CA ASP A 230 25.18 10.54 -14.91
C ASP A 230 25.25 9.00 -14.87
N TRP A 231 24.78 8.30 -15.92
CA TRP A 231 24.71 6.82 -15.94
C TRP A 231 25.69 6.14 -16.92
N ASP A 232 26.82 6.82 -17.26
CA ASP A 232 27.94 6.21 -18.02
C ASP A 232 29.00 5.52 -17.14
#